data_8da1872ea27d20b4b69acc27aaaab857
#
_entry.id   8da1872ea27d20b4b69acc27aaaab857
#
_cell.length_a   1.000
_cell.length_b   1.000
_cell.length_c   1.000
_cell.angle_alpha   90.00
_cell.angle_beta   90.00
_cell.angle_gamma   90.00
#
_symmetry.space_group_name_H-M   'P 1'
#
loop_
_entity.id
_entity.type
_entity.pdbx_description
1 polymer ?
#
loop_
_entity_poly.entity_id
_entity_poly.type
_entity_poly.pdbx_seq_one_letter_code
_entity_poly.pdbx_strand_id
1 'polypeptide(L)'
;MLILIAGPYRSGTGDDPELIARNLARLEEAADPLFTKGHVPMIGEWVALPVLRGRGVDDIAAPRAAEVLYPTAARLIQHCDAVLRLPGASTGADQDVALAQARGLPVYRHLDEVPDHAAVAVA
;
A
#
# COMPACT_ATOMS: atom_id res chain seq x y z
N MET A 1 5.25 12.87 -5.89
CA MET A 1 5.88 11.64 -5.37
C MET A 1 5.06 10.42 -5.74
N LEU A 2 5.71 9.29 -5.92
CA LEU A 2 5.04 7.99 -5.92
C LEU A 2 4.95 7.51 -4.47
N ILE A 3 3.75 7.41 -3.94
CA ILE A 3 3.49 7.12 -2.53
C ILE A 3 2.82 5.77 -2.39
N LEU A 4 3.45 4.85 -1.65
CA LEU A 4 2.84 3.58 -1.30
C LEU A 4 1.90 3.78 -0.11
N ILE A 5 0.65 3.40 -0.29
CA ILE A 5 -0.34 3.36 0.78
C ILE A 5 -0.23 2.01 1.46
N ALA A 6 0.18 1.99 2.72
CA ALA A 6 0.36 0.79 3.52
C ALA A 6 -0.63 0.77 4.69
N GLY A 7 -1.25 -0.35 4.92
CA GLY A 7 -2.21 -0.50 6.00
C GLY A 7 -2.76 -1.92 6.08
N PRO A 8 -3.69 -2.18 6.99
CA PRO A 8 -4.29 -3.50 7.14
C PRO A 8 -4.99 -3.95 5.85
N TYR A 9 -4.70 -5.17 5.41
CA TYR A 9 -5.41 -5.84 4.33
C TYR A 9 -6.05 -7.12 4.84
N ARG A 10 -5.25 -8.12 5.21
CA ARG A 10 -5.75 -9.36 5.81
C ARG A 10 -5.85 -9.31 7.33
N SER A 11 -5.10 -8.41 7.96
CA SER A 11 -5.03 -8.29 9.43
C SER A 11 -6.38 -7.97 10.04
N GLY A 12 -6.73 -8.66 11.12
CA GLY A 12 -7.96 -8.42 11.86
C GLY A 12 -9.23 -8.88 11.17
N THR A 13 -9.13 -9.64 10.07
CA THR A 13 -10.29 -10.04 9.28
C THR A 13 -10.79 -11.46 9.58
N GLY A 14 -9.97 -12.28 10.26
CA GLY A 14 -10.31 -13.69 10.46
C GLY A 14 -10.53 -14.43 9.14
N ASP A 15 -9.83 -14.00 8.08
CA ASP A 15 -9.93 -14.52 6.71
C ASP A 15 -11.32 -14.34 6.08
N ASP A 16 -12.15 -13.44 6.62
CA ASP A 16 -13.46 -13.09 6.07
C ASP A 16 -13.28 -12.24 4.79
N PRO A 17 -13.73 -12.72 3.61
CA PRO A 17 -13.57 -11.99 2.36
C PRO A 17 -14.20 -10.59 2.35
N GLU A 18 -15.33 -10.40 3.05
CA GLU A 18 -15.97 -9.07 3.13
C GLU A 18 -15.13 -8.08 3.92
N LEU A 19 -14.51 -8.52 5.02
CA LEU A 19 -13.64 -7.67 5.83
C LEU A 19 -12.34 -7.35 5.09
N ILE A 20 -11.80 -8.31 4.34
CA ILE A 20 -10.63 -8.09 3.48
C ILE A 20 -10.96 -7.04 2.41
N ALA A 21 -12.13 -7.16 1.77
CA ALA A 21 -12.56 -6.17 0.77
C ALA A 21 -12.75 -4.77 1.37
N ARG A 22 -13.28 -4.68 2.58
CA ARG A 22 -13.41 -3.40 3.29
C ARG A 22 -12.06 -2.77 3.60
N ASN A 23 -11.08 -3.59 3.99
CA ASN A 23 -9.72 -3.09 4.22
C ASN A 23 -9.11 -2.55 2.93
N LEU A 24 -9.27 -3.25 1.81
CA LEU A 24 -8.80 -2.75 0.52
C LEU A 24 -9.48 -1.44 0.15
N ALA A 25 -10.79 -1.35 0.32
CA ALA A 25 -11.53 -0.10 0.06
C ALA A 25 -11.03 1.05 0.92
N ARG A 26 -10.67 0.80 2.17
CA ARG A 26 -10.10 1.82 3.07
C ARG A 26 -8.74 2.30 2.57
N LEU A 27 -7.89 1.41 2.07
CA LEU A 27 -6.63 1.80 1.45
C LEU A 27 -6.89 2.66 0.22
N GLU A 28 -7.86 2.26 -0.60
CA GLU A 28 -8.20 2.96 -1.84
C GLU A 28 -8.80 4.35 -1.60
N GLU A 29 -9.45 4.57 -0.47
CA GLU A 29 -9.98 5.90 -0.10
C GLU A 29 -8.89 6.96 0.02
N ALA A 30 -7.65 6.58 0.28
CA ALA A 30 -6.53 7.52 0.35
C ALA A 30 -6.01 7.93 -1.04
N ALA A 31 -6.39 7.23 -2.09
CA ALA A 31 -5.84 7.47 -3.43
C ALA A 31 -6.20 8.84 -3.98
N ASP A 32 -7.47 9.22 -3.96
CA ASP A 32 -7.92 10.50 -4.50
C ASP A 32 -7.32 11.71 -3.76
N PRO A 33 -7.31 11.74 -2.41
CA PRO A 33 -6.61 12.81 -1.69
C PRO A 33 -5.14 12.96 -2.05
N LEU A 34 -4.41 11.86 -2.24
CA LEU A 34 -3.01 11.91 -2.66
C LEU A 34 -2.87 12.43 -4.09
N PHE A 35 -3.75 12.02 -4.98
CA PHE A 35 -3.77 12.54 -6.36
C PHE A 35 -4.05 14.04 -6.36
N THR A 36 -4.99 14.50 -5.56
CA THR A 36 -5.32 15.93 -5.44
C THR A 36 -4.13 16.75 -4.95
N LYS A 37 -3.28 16.17 -4.11
CA LYS A 37 -2.02 16.81 -3.65
C LYS A 37 -0.90 16.76 -4.69
N GLY A 38 -1.12 16.18 -5.86
CA GLY A 38 -0.15 16.13 -6.95
C GLY A 38 0.75 14.89 -6.95
N HIS A 39 0.36 13.85 -6.24
CA HIS A 39 1.14 12.62 -6.14
C HIS A 39 0.51 11.46 -6.92
N VAL A 40 1.27 10.40 -7.11
CA VAL A 40 0.77 9.14 -7.66
C VAL A 40 0.58 8.16 -6.49
N PRO A 41 -0.67 7.77 -6.20
CA PRO A 41 -0.92 6.76 -5.19
C PRO A 41 -0.64 5.36 -5.73
N MET A 42 -0.11 4.49 -4.87
CA MET A 42 0.11 3.08 -5.21
C MET A 42 -0.30 2.21 -4.03
N ILE A 43 -0.98 1.12 -4.32
CA ILE A 43 -1.32 0.08 -3.35
C ILE A 43 -0.72 -1.22 -3.86
N GLY A 44 0.01 -1.92 -2.99
CA GLY A 44 0.67 -3.16 -3.36
C GLY A 44 -0.28 -4.22 -3.89
N GLU A 45 -1.49 -4.29 -3.35
CA GLU A 45 -2.52 -5.24 -3.75
C GLU A 45 -2.95 -5.05 -5.20
N TRP A 46 -2.91 -3.85 -5.74
CA TRP A 46 -3.23 -3.61 -7.16
C TRP A 46 -2.28 -4.35 -8.10
N VAL A 47 -1.03 -4.55 -7.68
CA VAL A 47 -0.04 -5.29 -8.44
C VAL A 47 -0.06 -6.77 -8.07
N ALA A 48 -0.20 -7.08 -6.78
CA ALA A 48 -0.13 -8.45 -6.27
C ALA A 48 -1.34 -9.30 -6.69
N LEU A 49 -2.54 -8.73 -6.69
CA LEU A 49 -3.76 -9.50 -7.01
C LEU A 49 -3.75 -10.10 -8.42
N PRO A 50 -3.37 -9.37 -9.48
CA PRO A 50 -3.23 -9.98 -10.80
C PRO A 50 -2.17 -11.08 -10.86
N VAL A 51 -1.07 -10.93 -10.13
CA VAL A 51 -0.02 -11.95 -10.05
C VAL A 51 -0.56 -13.22 -9.40
N LEU A 52 -1.32 -13.08 -8.30
CA LEU A 52 -1.95 -14.21 -7.62
C LEU A 52 -2.91 -14.95 -8.54
N ARG A 53 -3.74 -14.21 -9.28
CA ARG A 53 -4.65 -14.81 -10.26
C ARG A 53 -3.89 -15.59 -11.34
N GLY A 54 -2.79 -15.04 -11.83
CA GLY A 54 -1.94 -15.71 -12.82
C GLY A 54 -1.28 -16.98 -12.28
N ARG A 55 -1.11 -17.09 -10.97
CA ARG A 55 -0.57 -18.28 -10.31
C ARG A 55 -1.65 -19.26 -9.86
N GLY A 56 -2.92 -18.98 -10.13
CA GLY A 56 -4.03 -19.82 -9.71
C GLY A 56 -4.30 -19.78 -8.20
N VAL A 57 -3.91 -18.70 -7.52
CA VAL A 57 -4.17 -18.51 -6.09
C VAL A 57 -5.44 -17.71 -5.94
N ASP A 58 -6.56 -18.39 -5.64
CA ASP A 58 -7.86 -17.75 -5.49
C ASP A 58 -8.15 -17.33 -4.06
N ASP A 59 -7.52 -17.98 -3.09
CA ASP A 59 -7.69 -17.68 -1.66
C ASP A 59 -6.54 -16.78 -1.17
N ILE A 60 -6.86 -15.52 -0.92
CA ILE A 60 -5.90 -14.53 -0.43
C ILE A 60 -5.41 -14.86 0.99
N ALA A 61 -6.21 -15.60 1.77
CA ALA A 61 -5.82 -16.06 3.09
C ALA A 61 -4.85 -17.24 3.06
N ALA A 62 -4.70 -17.89 1.92
CA ALA A 62 -3.77 -19.02 1.78
C ALA A 62 -2.32 -18.58 2.03
N PRO A 63 -1.49 -19.44 2.65
CA PRO A 63 -0.06 -19.12 2.86
C PRO A 63 0.68 -18.77 1.57
N ARG A 64 0.30 -19.34 0.44
CA ARG A 64 0.88 -19.04 -0.86
C ARG A 64 0.69 -17.58 -1.29
N ALA A 65 -0.36 -16.91 -0.79
CA ALA A 65 -0.59 -15.51 -1.11
C ALA A 65 0.52 -14.62 -0.56
N ALA A 66 1.05 -14.93 0.62
CA ALA A 66 2.14 -14.18 1.23
C ALA A 66 3.42 -14.20 0.37
N GLU A 67 3.64 -15.27 -0.39
CA GLU A 67 4.79 -15.40 -1.30
C GLU A 67 4.76 -14.39 -2.45
N VAL A 68 3.63 -13.75 -2.68
CA VAL A 68 3.46 -12.69 -3.67
C VAL A 68 3.26 -11.34 -3.01
N LEU A 69 2.42 -11.26 -1.98
CA LEU A 69 2.06 -10.00 -1.33
C LEU A 69 3.29 -9.29 -0.73
N TYR A 70 4.10 -9.99 0.06
CA TYR A 70 5.28 -9.38 0.70
C TYR A 70 6.37 -8.99 -0.29
N PRO A 71 6.80 -9.86 -1.23
CA PRO A 71 7.78 -9.45 -2.22
C PRO A 71 7.31 -8.32 -3.13
N THR A 72 6.01 -8.25 -3.45
CA THR A 72 5.47 -7.16 -4.27
C THR A 72 5.66 -5.82 -3.58
N ALA A 73 5.28 -5.71 -2.30
CA ALA A 73 5.45 -4.49 -1.53
C ALA A 73 6.93 -4.11 -1.41
N ALA A 74 7.79 -5.08 -1.09
CA ALA A 74 9.22 -4.84 -0.97
C ALA A 74 9.86 -4.33 -2.27
N ARG A 75 9.43 -4.87 -3.41
CA ARG A 75 9.92 -4.41 -4.72
C ARG A 75 9.39 -3.01 -5.05
N LEU A 76 8.12 -2.73 -4.77
CA LEU A 76 7.53 -1.42 -5.01
C LEU A 76 8.22 -0.33 -4.20
N ILE A 77 8.55 -0.58 -2.94
CA ILE A 77 9.23 0.39 -2.07
C ILE A 77 10.57 0.82 -2.65
N GLN A 78 11.25 -0.05 -3.42
CA GLN A 78 12.50 0.31 -4.09
C GLN A 78 12.30 1.43 -5.13
N HIS A 79 11.09 1.67 -5.58
CA HIS A 79 10.76 2.67 -6.59
C HIS A 79 9.86 3.79 -6.06
N CYS A 80 9.39 3.69 -4.82
CA CYS A 80 8.57 4.72 -4.22
C CYS A 80 9.40 5.86 -3.63
N ASP A 81 8.75 7.02 -3.49
CA ASP A 81 9.36 8.21 -2.89
C ASP A 81 8.95 8.37 -1.43
N ALA A 82 7.86 7.76 -1.02
CA ALA A 82 7.33 7.86 0.35
C ALA A 82 6.35 6.73 0.64
N VAL A 83 6.01 6.58 1.91
CA VAL A 83 4.96 5.67 2.37
C VAL A 83 3.95 6.47 3.20
N LEU A 84 2.67 6.25 2.95
CA LEU A 84 1.57 6.67 3.80
C LEU A 84 1.07 5.44 4.57
N ARG A 85 1.31 5.43 5.88
CA ARG A 85 0.90 4.34 6.77
C ARG A 85 -0.46 4.66 7.37
N LEU A 86 -1.50 3.98 6.92
CA LEU A 86 -2.84 4.11 7.51
C LEU A 86 -2.91 3.37 8.85
N PRO A 87 -3.78 3.80 9.78
CA PRO A 87 -3.85 3.21 11.10
C PRO A 87 -4.37 1.78 11.09
N GLY A 88 -4.06 1.05 12.15
CA GLY A 88 -4.48 -0.32 12.38
C GLY A 88 -3.32 -1.30 12.44
N ALA A 89 -3.48 -2.37 13.22
CA ALA A 89 -2.45 -3.38 13.37
C ALA A 89 -2.24 -4.13 12.06
N SER A 90 -1.01 -4.16 11.57
CA SER A 90 -0.64 -4.85 10.33
C SER A 90 0.85 -5.12 10.31
N THR A 91 1.23 -6.40 10.38
CA THR A 91 2.63 -6.81 10.27
C THR A 91 3.21 -6.44 8.91
N GLY A 92 2.45 -6.63 7.84
CA GLY A 92 2.89 -6.30 6.49
C GLY A 92 3.14 -4.81 6.32
N ALA A 93 2.24 -3.97 6.81
CA ALA A 93 2.41 -2.52 6.75
C ALA A 93 3.58 -2.05 7.62
N ASP A 94 3.81 -2.67 8.77
CA ASP A 94 4.96 -2.37 9.61
C ASP A 94 6.28 -2.74 8.92
N GLN A 95 6.32 -3.85 8.19
CA GLN A 95 7.48 -4.21 7.37
C GLN A 95 7.71 -3.20 6.26
N ASP A 96 6.66 -2.71 5.61
CA ASP A 96 6.75 -1.68 4.58
C ASP A 96 7.38 -0.40 5.15
N VAL A 97 6.97 0.01 6.35
CA VAL A 97 7.54 1.15 7.05
C VAL A 97 9.03 0.93 7.32
N ALA A 98 9.40 -0.25 7.83
CA ALA A 98 10.80 -0.56 8.11
C ALA A 98 11.67 -0.51 6.85
N LEU A 99 11.18 -1.04 5.73
CA LEU A 99 11.88 -0.99 4.44
C LEU A 99 12.02 0.44 3.93
N ALA A 100 10.98 1.25 4.07
CA ALA A 100 11.00 2.66 3.68
C ALA A 100 12.02 3.44 4.51
N GLN A 101 12.02 3.24 5.82
CA GLN A 101 12.97 3.88 6.73
C GLN A 101 14.42 3.48 6.41
N ALA A 102 14.67 2.22 6.10
CA ALA A 102 15.99 1.74 5.71
C ALA A 102 16.51 2.43 4.43
N ARG A 103 15.61 2.86 3.55
CA ARG A 103 15.94 3.63 2.35
C ARG A 103 15.97 5.15 2.60
N GLY A 104 15.66 5.61 3.79
CA GLY A 104 15.59 7.04 4.10
C GLY A 104 14.36 7.73 3.51
N LEU A 105 13.31 6.98 3.18
CA LEU A 105 12.07 7.54 2.65
C LEU A 105 11.22 8.14 3.78
N PRO A 106 10.52 9.26 3.53
CA PRO A 106 9.55 9.76 4.49
C PRO A 106 8.39 8.78 4.68
N VAL A 107 7.95 8.63 5.92
CA VAL A 107 6.78 7.85 6.30
C VAL A 107 5.77 8.80 6.92
N TYR A 108 4.64 8.97 6.25
CA TYR A 108 3.54 9.78 6.72
C TYR A 108 2.52 8.90 7.44
N ARG A 109 1.97 9.40 8.53
CA ARG A 109 0.94 8.72 9.32
C ARG A 109 -0.46 9.27 9.10
N HIS A 110 -0.54 10.47 8.51
CA HIS A 110 -1.79 11.17 8.21
C HIS A 110 -1.67 11.88 6.87
N LEU A 111 -2.78 11.98 6.15
CA LEU A 111 -2.82 12.73 4.89
C LEU A 111 -2.36 14.18 5.04
N ASP A 112 -2.66 14.80 6.18
CA ASP A 112 -2.26 16.19 6.45
C ASP A 112 -0.73 16.38 6.51
N GLU A 113 0.02 15.33 6.80
CA GLU A 113 1.48 15.37 6.81
C GLU A 113 2.09 15.35 5.41
N VAL A 114 1.33 14.86 4.42
CA VAL A 114 1.81 14.76 3.04
C VAL A 114 1.82 16.15 2.42
N PRO A 115 2.98 16.64 1.94
CA PRO A 115 3.04 17.97 1.35
C PRO A 115 2.33 18.00 0.00
N ASP A 116 1.75 19.18 -0.32
CA ASP A 116 1.28 19.42 -1.67
C ASP A 116 2.48 19.49 -2.61
N HIS A 117 2.40 18.77 -3.72
CA HIS A 117 3.39 18.92 -4.77
C HIS A 117 3.11 20.24 -5.49
N ALA A 118 4.07 21.17 -5.47
CA ALA A 118 3.94 22.39 -6.25
C ALA A 118 3.71 22.02 -7.71
N ALA A 119 2.64 22.55 -8.30
CA ALA A 119 2.33 22.29 -9.68
C ALA A 119 3.55 22.64 -10.53
N VAL A 120 4.21 21.61 -11.06
CA VAL A 120 5.21 21.82 -12.11
C VAL A 120 4.43 22.34 -13.29
N ALA A 121 4.73 23.55 -13.71
CA ALA A 121 4.15 24.09 -14.92
C ALA A 121 4.49 23.11 -16.05
N VAL A 122 3.48 22.38 -16.47
CA VAL A 122 3.60 21.54 -17.66
C VAL A 122 3.56 22.48 -18.84
N ALA A 123 4.69 22.63 -19.41
CA ALA A 123 4.77 23.39 -20.67
C ALA A 123 4.05 22.61 -21.77
#